data_9ea05421dfe672d769cc22dcf4db783b
#
_entry.id   9ea05421dfe672d769cc22dcf4db783b
#
_cell.length_a   1.000
_cell.length_b   1.000
_cell.length_c   1.000
_cell.angle_alpha   90.00
_cell.angle_beta   90.00
_cell.angle_gamma   90.00
#
_symmetry.space_group_name_H-M   'P 1'
#
loop_
_entity.id
_entity.type
_entity.pdbx_description
1 polymer ?
#
loop_
_entity_poly.entity_id
_entity_poly.type
_entity_poly.pdbx_seq_one_letter_code
_entity_poly.pdbx_strand_id
1 'polypeptide(L)'
;MNIYKKTQALFFFIYSLFIFSQSSIPVYTLPKIKSNITLPVSLPVSEINNLINQSVKGVLYEDQSYTDNNNDQFKVRVEKQGNIAIKALSNNRLMISVPLKVWAEKGYGTLGYYMYQDTNFNLIMNFITSLAATPDWKLNTKTTTAGFVWTQKPVLDYGKVKIPIASFIESVLKEQQNKFTTVIDQQIKSQFNLQPQLVMAWNQFSKPINVSQEYNTWLKISPQNTYMTPLQVFQDKIKTTVGIDLFSETFVGKMPLPTKDVTSIPNFVVKPDLQNIFNLQTTANISFDEATKIARQQFLNKEFPLNSEKNKVKVDDIKVYGEKENIVIEVKIQGGVTGTAFIKGKPAYDVQGHKIVLTQTDFNLKTKNFFQKALTVLFEGKIRKMIEKDYGIPLMDIENSSKKSLMESFNKEYYKRLKMQSKVFGPGCAK
;
A
#
# COMPACT_ATOMS: atom_id res chain seq x y z
N MET A 1 -34.19 44.88 -54.29
CA MET A 1 -33.35 43.69 -53.96
C MET A 1 -31.96 44.14 -53.49
N ASN A 2 -31.88 45.04 -52.49
CA ASN A 2 -30.59 45.57 -52.03
C ASN A 2 -30.53 45.91 -50.51
N ILE A 3 -31.51 45.44 -49.74
CA ILE A 3 -31.54 45.69 -48.29
C ILE A 3 -31.11 44.42 -47.50
N TYR A 4 -31.27 43.21 -48.10
CA TYR A 4 -30.91 41.97 -47.42
C TYR A 4 -29.40 41.64 -47.40
N LYS A 5 -28.58 42.27 -48.24
CA LYS A 5 -27.13 42.03 -48.26
C LYS A 5 -26.35 42.87 -47.23
N LYS A 6 -26.90 43.93 -46.67
CA LYS A 6 -26.24 44.77 -45.64
C LYS A 6 -26.46 44.26 -44.20
N THR A 7 -27.54 43.55 -43.98
CA THR A 7 -27.81 42.97 -42.63
C THR A 7 -27.02 41.68 -42.35
N GLN A 8 -26.64 40.91 -43.37
CA GLN A 8 -25.80 39.74 -43.15
C GLN A 8 -24.31 40.08 -42.86
N ALA A 9 -23.82 41.17 -43.40
CA ALA A 9 -22.44 41.64 -43.12
C ALA A 9 -22.28 42.19 -41.70
N LEU A 10 -23.35 42.76 -41.13
CA LEU A 10 -23.35 43.31 -39.75
C LEU A 10 -23.45 42.19 -38.70
N PHE A 11 -24.11 41.06 -39.01
CA PHE A 11 -24.20 39.94 -38.12
C PHE A 11 -22.91 39.11 -38.08
N PHE A 12 -22.12 39.09 -39.15
CA PHE A 12 -20.80 38.43 -39.18
C PHE A 12 -19.72 39.23 -38.44
N PHE A 13 -19.88 40.58 -38.35
CA PHE A 13 -18.91 41.42 -37.63
C PHE A 13 -19.14 41.45 -36.13
N ILE A 14 -20.36 41.16 -35.65
CA ILE A 14 -20.66 41.07 -34.21
C ILE A 14 -20.26 39.68 -33.66
N TYR A 15 -20.25 38.62 -34.50
CA TYR A 15 -19.81 37.28 -34.07
C TYR A 15 -18.29 37.12 -33.99
N SER A 16 -17.51 38.00 -34.64
CA SER A 16 -16.04 37.96 -34.59
C SER A 16 -15.43 38.71 -33.40
N LEU A 17 -16.22 39.38 -32.56
CA LEU A 17 -15.75 40.11 -31.39
C LEU A 17 -15.91 39.33 -30.07
N PHE A 18 -16.42 38.10 -30.10
CA PHE A 18 -16.54 37.23 -28.94
C PHE A 18 -15.56 36.03 -28.96
N ILE A 19 -14.50 36.09 -29.74
CA ILE A 19 -13.32 35.29 -29.45
C ILE A 19 -12.55 36.02 -28.34
N PHE A 20 -13.12 35.99 -27.15
CA PHE A 20 -12.31 36.13 -25.95
C PHE A 20 -11.33 34.95 -25.99
N SER A 21 -10.10 35.24 -26.38
CA SER A 21 -8.95 34.44 -26.05
C SER A 21 -9.07 34.10 -24.56
N GLN A 22 -9.60 32.92 -24.25
CA GLN A 22 -9.27 32.28 -23.00
C GLN A 22 -7.75 32.07 -23.08
N SER A 23 -7.00 33.05 -22.59
CA SER A 23 -5.62 32.84 -22.21
C SER A 23 -5.67 31.66 -21.22
N SER A 24 -5.44 30.46 -21.71
CA SER A 24 -5.17 29.31 -20.88
C SER A 24 -4.00 29.73 -19.97
N ILE A 25 -4.30 30.05 -18.74
CA ILE A 25 -3.28 30.19 -17.70
C ILE A 25 -2.49 28.90 -17.78
N PRO A 26 -1.19 28.92 -18.08
CA PRO A 26 -0.41 27.71 -18.14
C PRO A 26 -0.54 27.01 -16.79
N VAL A 27 -1.19 25.87 -16.78
CA VAL A 27 -1.27 25.03 -15.57
C VAL A 27 0.16 24.54 -15.36
N TYR A 28 0.85 25.16 -14.44
CA TYR A 28 2.18 24.74 -14.01
C TYR A 28 2.03 23.40 -13.29
N THR A 29 2.22 22.32 -14.02
CA THR A 29 2.30 20.99 -13.41
C THR A 29 3.72 20.80 -12.87
N LEU A 30 3.86 20.85 -11.56
CA LEU A 30 5.10 20.46 -10.91
C LEU A 30 5.46 19.01 -11.26
N PRO A 31 6.73 18.70 -11.52
CA PRO A 31 7.15 17.33 -11.75
C PRO A 31 6.82 16.48 -10.51
N LYS A 32 6.16 15.36 -10.72
CA LYS A 32 5.92 14.41 -9.64
C LYS A 32 7.22 13.78 -9.19
N ILE A 33 7.52 13.87 -7.91
CA ILE A 33 8.74 13.32 -7.33
C ILE A 33 8.44 11.89 -6.85
N LYS A 34 9.28 10.94 -7.28
CA LYS A 34 9.09 9.54 -6.93
C LYS A 34 9.55 9.27 -5.49
N SER A 35 8.70 8.66 -4.73
CA SER A 35 8.95 8.13 -3.39
C SER A 35 9.19 6.63 -3.43
N ASN A 36 9.99 6.12 -2.50
CA ASN A 36 10.31 4.70 -2.37
C ASN A 36 10.10 4.25 -0.93
N ILE A 37 9.34 3.20 -0.78
CA ILE A 37 9.08 2.59 0.54
C ILE A 37 9.41 1.12 0.47
N THR A 38 10.14 0.60 1.44
CA THR A 38 10.39 -0.82 1.61
C THR A 38 9.81 -1.32 2.91
N LEU A 39 9.17 -2.48 2.85
CA LEU A 39 8.47 -3.11 3.95
C LEU A 39 9.01 -4.52 4.18
N PRO A 40 9.71 -4.80 5.28
CA PRO A 40 10.05 -6.15 5.64
C PRO A 40 8.78 -6.91 6.04
N VAL A 41 8.54 -8.04 5.40
CA VAL A 41 7.40 -8.93 5.65
C VAL A 41 7.92 -10.20 6.31
N SER A 42 7.26 -10.62 7.37
CA SER A 42 7.61 -11.83 8.10
C SER A 42 6.35 -12.60 8.47
N LEU A 43 6.29 -13.88 8.05
CA LEU A 43 5.19 -14.79 8.34
C LEU A 43 5.71 -15.98 9.16
N PRO A 44 5.23 -16.17 10.40
CA PRO A 44 5.58 -17.36 11.18
C PRO A 44 5.12 -18.65 10.50
N VAL A 45 5.96 -19.69 10.51
CA VAL A 45 5.60 -21.01 9.98
C VAL A 45 4.41 -21.62 10.74
N SER A 46 4.26 -21.29 12.02
CA SER A 46 3.11 -21.69 12.83
C SER A 46 1.78 -21.18 12.27
N GLU A 47 1.72 -19.99 11.69
CA GLU A 47 0.50 -19.46 11.06
C GLU A 47 0.14 -20.27 9.80
N ILE A 48 1.13 -20.62 8.98
CA ILE A 48 0.92 -21.49 7.82
C ILE A 48 0.42 -22.86 8.27
N ASN A 49 0.99 -23.39 9.34
CA ASN A 49 0.60 -24.65 9.92
C ASN A 49 -0.86 -24.64 10.37
N ASN A 50 -1.29 -23.58 11.06
CA ASN A 50 -2.67 -23.39 11.48
C ASN A 50 -3.64 -23.31 10.28
N LEU A 51 -3.28 -22.55 9.24
CA LEU A 51 -4.09 -22.37 8.03
C LEU A 51 -4.28 -23.71 7.31
N ILE A 52 -3.20 -24.47 7.11
CA ILE A 52 -3.26 -25.77 6.45
C ILE A 52 -4.13 -26.75 7.25
N ASN A 53 -3.98 -26.79 8.56
CA ASN A 53 -4.78 -27.67 9.40
C ASN A 53 -6.27 -27.32 9.44
N GLN A 54 -6.62 -26.05 9.22
CA GLN A 54 -8.01 -25.61 9.10
C GLN A 54 -8.62 -25.94 7.73
N SER A 55 -7.80 -25.87 6.67
CA SER A 55 -8.25 -26.05 5.28
C SER A 55 -8.24 -27.51 4.84
N VAL A 56 -7.26 -28.29 5.29
CA VAL A 56 -7.08 -29.71 4.90
C VAL A 56 -7.75 -30.61 5.92
N LYS A 57 -8.87 -31.24 5.55
CA LYS A 57 -9.67 -32.11 6.43
C LYS A 57 -10.22 -33.31 5.66
N GLY A 58 -10.46 -34.41 6.38
CA GLY A 58 -11.15 -35.57 5.86
C GLY A 58 -10.34 -36.38 4.84
N VAL A 59 -11.02 -36.81 3.79
CA VAL A 59 -10.43 -37.61 2.71
C VAL A 59 -9.51 -36.75 1.87
N LEU A 60 -8.26 -37.16 1.71
CA LEU A 60 -7.25 -36.48 0.91
C LEU A 60 -7.12 -37.08 -0.48
N TYR A 61 -7.34 -38.38 -0.59
CA TYR A 61 -7.30 -39.12 -1.85
C TYR A 61 -8.20 -40.33 -1.75
N GLU A 62 -8.92 -40.65 -2.82
CA GLU A 62 -9.76 -41.83 -2.91
C GLU A 62 -9.72 -42.37 -4.34
N ASP A 63 -9.52 -43.67 -4.45
CA ASP A 63 -9.65 -44.45 -5.65
C ASP A 63 -10.64 -45.59 -5.36
N GLN A 64 -11.78 -45.55 -6.03
CA GLN A 64 -12.88 -46.51 -5.83
C GLN A 64 -13.02 -47.51 -6.99
N SER A 65 -12.08 -47.51 -7.95
CA SER A 65 -12.17 -48.37 -9.11
C SER A 65 -11.17 -49.51 -9.03
N TYR A 66 -11.60 -50.69 -9.40
CA TYR A 66 -10.73 -51.87 -9.57
C TYR A 66 -10.13 -51.98 -10.98
N THR A 67 -10.69 -51.20 -11.93
CA THR A 67 -10.40 -51.40 -13.37
C THR A 67 -9.65 -50.24 -14.00
N ASP A 68 -9.44 -49.17 -13.26
CA ASP A 68 -8.54 -48.08 -13.68
C ASP A 68 -7.05 -48.46 -13.41
N ASN A 69 -6.13 -47.54 -13.66
CA ASN A 69 -4.67 -47.77 -13.49
C ASN A 69 -4.16 -49.09 -14.08
N ASN A 70 -4.57 -49.44 -15.30
CA ASN A 70 -4.29 -50.69 -16.00
C ASN A 70 -4.91 -51.95 -15.33
N ASN A 71 -6.15 -51.79 -14.81
CA ASN A 71 -6.89 -52.88 -14.20
C ASN A 71 -6.16 -53.49 -13.00
N ASP A 72 -5.68 -52.61 -12.12
CA ASP A 72 -4.79 -52.95 -11.02
C ASP A 72 -5.50 -53.70 -9.86
N GLN A 73 -6.80 -53.84 -9.91
CA GLN A 73 -7.63 -54.50 -8.89
C GLN A 73 -7.42 -53.94 -7.48
N PHE A 74 -7.20 -52.62 -7.37
CA PHE A 74 -6.85 -51.96 -6.12
C PHE A 74 -7.70 -50.75 -5.85
N LYS A 75 -8.24 -50.67 -4.64
CA LYS A 75 -8.92 -49.48 -4.09
C LYS A 75 -8.15 -48.94 -2.92
N VAL A 76 -8.18 -47.61 -2.78
CA VAL A 76 -7.53 -46.99 -1.63
C VAL A 76 -8.29 -45.73 -1.21
N ARG A 77 -8.35 -45.52 0.09
CA ARG A 77 -8.86 -44.28 0.70
C ARG A 77 -7.85 -43.78 1.71
N VAL A 78 -7.42 -42.53 1.53
CA VAL A 78 -6.42 -41.87 2.35
C VAL A 78 -7.09 -40.71 3.08
N GLU A 79 -7.05 -40.75 4.39
CA GLU A 79 -7.64 -39.73 5.26
C GLU A 79 -6.57 -39.06 6.14
N LYS A 80 -6.76 -37.78 6.40
CA LYS A 80 -5.95 -37.08 7.39
C LYS A 80 -6.30 -37.59 8.81
N GLN A 81 -5.32 -38.12 9.53
CA GLN A 81 -5.54 -38.70 10.87
C GLN A 81 -5.23 -37.73 12.03
N GLY A 82 -4.46 -36.70 11.81
CA GLY A 82 -4.05 -35.77 12.86
C GLY A 82 -3.61 -34.43 12.29
N ASN A 83 -2.93 -33.63 13.09
CA ASN A 83 -2.43 -32.34 12.63
C ASN A 83 -1.21 -32.51 11.74
N ILE A 84 -1.23 -31.84 10.59
CA ILE A 84 -0.06 -31.66 9.73
C ILE A 84 0.94 -30.81 10.53
N ALA A 85 2.21 -31.20 10.53
CA ALA A 85 3.30 -30.45 11.14
C ALA A 85 4.20 -29.86 10.07
N ILE A 86 4.50 -28.56 10.20
CA ILE A 86 5.44 -27.87 9.28
C ILE A 86 6.61 -27.36 10.09
N LYS A 87 7.82 -27.62 9.63
CA LYS A 87 9.07 -27.17 10.24
C LYS A 87 9.96 -26.48 9.21
N ALA A 88 10.60 -25.41 9.61
CA ALA A 88 11.63 -24.78 8.81
C ALA A 88 12.88 -25.66 8.71
N LEU A 89 13.43 -25.76 7.51
CA LEU A 89 14.72 -26.42 7.23
C LEU A 89 15.71 -25.38 6.72
N SER A 90 16.99 -25.77 6.65
CA SER A 90 18.01 -24.99 5.96
C SER A 90 17.70 -24.86 4.46
N ASN A 91 18.36 -23.90 3.78
CA ASN A 91 18.28 -23.69 2.33
C ASN A 91 16.86 -23.38 1.82
N ASN A 92 16.12 -22.54 2.53
CA ASN A 92 14.80 -22.06 2.14
C ASN A 92 13.75 -23.15 1.91
N ARG A 93 13.81 -24.22 2.71
CA ARG A 93 12.91 -25.35 2.61
C ARG A 93 12.06 -25.50 3.85
N LEU A 94 10.89 -26.11 3.68
CA LEU A 94 10.01 -26.55 4.75
C LEU A 94 9.88 -28.06 4.70
N MET A 95 9.89 -28.71 5.87
CA MET A 95 9.44 -30.08 6.03
C MET A 95 7.96 -30.08 6.40
N ILE A 96 7.16 -30.87 5.69
CA ILE A 96 5.75 -31.05 5.91
C ILE A 96 5.54 -32.52 6.29
N SER A 97 5.04 -32.80 7.50
CA SER A 97 4.74 -34.13 8.00
C SER A 97 3.23 -34.30 8.07
N VAL A 98 2.70 -35.24 7.30
CA VAL A 98 1.27 -35.49 7.16
C VAL A 98 0.91 -36.84 7.76
N PRO A 99 0.21 -36.89 8.92
CA PRO A 99 -0.28 -38.14 9.48
C PRO A 99 -1.52 -38.61 8.71
N LEU A 100 -1.48 -39.87 8.25
CA LEU A 100 -2.45 -40.47 7.37
C LEU A 100 -3.00 -41.76 7.96
N LYS A 101 -4.31 -41.95 7.80
CA LYS A 101 -5.00 -43.25 7.94
C LYS A 101 -5.35 -43.72 6.53
N VAL A 102 -4.98 -44.95 6.21
CA VAL A 102 -5.21 -45.52 4.90
C VAL A 102 -6.03 -46.80 5.06
N TRP A 103 -7.10 -46.87 4.30
CA TRP A 103 -7.79 -48.10 3.99
C TRP A 103 -7.41 -48.48 2.55
N ALA A 104 -7.05 -49.77 2.35
CA ALA A 104 -6.69 -50.29 1.04
C ALA A 104 -7.28 -51.69 0.85
N GLU A 105 -7.79 -51.95 -0.34
CA GLU A 105 -8.33 -53.25 -0.73
C GLU A 105 -7.72 -53.69 -2.06
N LYS A 106 -7.26 -54.92 -2.11
CA LYS A 106 -6.60 -55.51 -3.27
C LYS A 106 -7.24 -56.81 -3.66
N GLY A 107 -7.54 -56.98 -4.96
CA GLY A 107 -7.96 -58.23 -5.54
C GLY A 107 -6.75 -59.12 -5.87
N TYR A 108 -6.76 -60.35 -5.42
CA TYR A 108 -5.78 -61.37 -5.76
C TYR A 108 -6.47 -62.46 -6.56
N GLY A 109 -6.01 -62.75 -7.80
CA GLY A 109 -6.63 -63.71 -8.66
C GLY A 109 -6.20 -63.55 -10.12
N THR A 110 -6.79 -64.34 -11.02
CA THR A 110 -6.50 -64.34 -12.45
C THR A 110 -7.76 -64.69 -13.26
N LEU A 111 -7.77 -64.34 -14.54
CA LEU A 111 -8.85 -64.65 -15.50
C LEU A 111 -10.26 -64.22 -15.05
N GLY A 112 -10.33 -63.08 -14.34
CA GLY A 112 -11.61 -62.49 -13.88
C GLY A 112 -12.11 -63.05 -12.52
N TYR A 113 -11.42 -63.98 -11.93
CA TYR A 113 -11.72 -64.50 -10.59
C TYR A 113 -10.77 -63.86 -9.57
N TYR A 114 -11.30 -62.91 -8.76
CA TYR A 114 -10.52 -62.21 -7.74
C TYR A 114 -11.12 -62.41 -6.35
N MET A 115 -10.27 -62.65 -5.35
CA MET A 115 -10.62 -62.53 -3.95
C MET A 115 -10.08 -61.21 -3.41
N TYR A 116 -10.95 -60.41 -2.84
CA TYR A 116 -10.61 -59.08 -2.32
C TYR A 116 -10.29 -59.15 -0.84
N GLN A 117 -9.23 -58.49 -0.45
CA GLN A 117 -8.81 -58.36 0.94
C GLN A 117 -8.48 -56.92 1.23
N ASP A 118 -8.99 -56.43 2.34
CA ASP A 118 -8.72 -55.10 2.80
C ASP A 118 -7.79 -55.03 4.02
N THR A 119 -7.21 -53.89 4.24
CA THR A 119 -6.35 -53.62 5.37
C THR A 119 -6.41 -52.15 5.75
N ASN A 120 -6.25 -51.89 7.04
CA ASN A 120 -6.11 -50.52 7.56
C ASN A 120 -4.73 -50.33 8.16
N PHE A 121 -4.12 -49.23 7.87
CA PHE A 121 -2.82 -48.85 8.41
C PHE A 121 -2.65 -47.38 8.56
N ASN A 122 -1.64 -46.95 9.33
CA ASN A 122 -1.35 -45.55 9.58
C ASN A 122 0.13 -45.27 9.35
N LEU A 123 0.39 -44.08 8.77
CA LEU A 123 1.76 -43.64 8.53
C LEU A 123 1.84 -42.11 8.63
N ILE A 124 3.06 -41.61 8.78
CA ILE A 124 3.36 -40.20 8.62
C ILE A 124 4.19 -40.07 7.33
N MET A 125 3.61 -39.39 6.32
CA MET A 125 4.39 -39.04 5.11
C MET A 125 5.08 -37.71 5.32
N ASN A 126 6.36 -37.69 4.93
CA ASN A 126 7.21 -36.51 5.00
C ASN A 126 7.51 -35.94 3.61
N PHE A 127 7.41 -34.65 3.48
CA PHE A 127 7.69 -33.92 2.25
C PHE A 127 8.65 -32.78 2.52
N ILE A 128 9.49 -32.45 1.56
CA ILE A 128 10.34 -31.27 1.57
C ILE A 128 9.86 -30.36 0.46
N THR A 129 9.48 -29.13 0.81
CA THR A 129 8.93 -28.12 -0.08
C THR A 129 9.83 -26.89 -0.09
N SER A 130 10.23 -26.44 -1.28
CA SER A 130 10.82 -25.12 -1.50
C SER A 130 9.73 -24.13 -1.91
N LEU A 131 9.90 -22.87 -1.51
CA LEU A 131 8.92 -21.79 -1.74
C LEU A 131 9.54 -20.71 -2.62
N ALA A 132 8.77 -20.23 -3.59
CA ALA A 132 9.08 -19.05 -4.37
C ALA A 132 7.79 -18.26 -4.63
N ALA A 133 7.90 -16.94 -4.75
CA ALA A 133 6.80 -16.10 -5.26
C ALA A 133 7.02 -15.84 -6.75
N THR A 134 5.95 -15.91 -7.53
CA THR A 134 5.96 -15.56 -8.95
C THR A 134 5.60 -14.08 -9.11
N PRO A 135 6.09 -13.40 -10.17
CA PRO A 135 5.85 -11.96 -10.37
C PRO A 135 4.37 -11.54 -10.30
N ASP A 136 3.45 -12.44 -10.62
CA ASP A 136 2.01 -12.25 -10.56
C ASP A 136 1.40 -12.47 -9.15
N TRP A 137 2.23 -12.42 -8.10
CA TRP A 137 1.87 -12.51 -6.69
C TRP A 137 1.26 -13.85 -6.26
N LYS A 138 1.60 -14.93 -6.95
CA LYS A 138 1.22 -16.28 -6.56
C LYS A 138 2.39 -16.98 -5.88
N LEU A 139 2.06 -17.91 -5.00
CA LEU A 139 3.05 -18.78 -4.39
C LEU A 139 3.28 -19.97 -5.33
N ASN A 140 4.54 -20.25 -5.63
CA ASN A 140 4.98 -21.43 -6.34
C ASN A 140 5.80 -22.32 -5.41
N THR A 141 5.50 -23.61 -5.42
CA THR A 141 6.19 -24.61 -4.60
C THR A 141 6.74 -25.72 -5.46
N LYS A 142 7.83 -26.30 -4.99
CA LYS A 142 8.39 -27.54 -5.53
C LYS A 142 8.57 -28.52 -4.38
N THR A 143 7.71 -29.52 -4.35
CA THR A 143 7.64 -30.52 -3.29
C THR A 143 8.31 -31.83 -3.75
N THR A 144 9.05 -32.45 -2.86
CA THR A 144 9.64 -33.79 -3.02
C THR A 144 9.31 -34.64 -1.80
N THR A 145 9.23 -35.93 -1.97
CA THR A 145 9.05 -36.85 -0.83
C THR A 145 10.33 -36.97 -0.01
N ALA A 146 10.17 -37.04 1.30
CA ALA A 146 11.25 -37.27 2.27
C ALA A 146 11.03 -38.58 3.04
N GLY A 147 10.34 -39.53 2.41
CA GLY A 147 10.00 -40.83 3.00
C GLY A 147 8.76 -40.80 3.92
N PHE A 148 8.56 -41.87 4.60
CA PHE A 148 7.46 -42.06 5.52
C PHE A 148 7.87 -42.92 6.73
N VAL A 149 7.04 -42.85 7.78
CA VAL A 149 7.22 -43.67 9.00
C VAL A 149 5.89 -44.34 9.30
N TRP A 150 5.93 -45.67 9.47
CA TRP A 150 4.77 -46.43 9.92
C TRP A 150 4.44 -46.07 11.38
N THR A 151 3.20 -45.67 11.63
CA THR A 151 2.65 -45.63 12.98
C THR A 151 1.82 -46.88 13.28
N GLN A 152 1.27 -47.52 12.24
CA GLN A 152 0.63 -48.83 12.29
C GLN A 152 0.91 -49.53 10.95
N LYS A 153 1.68 -50.64 10.96
CA LYS A 153 2.01 -51.40 9.75
C LYS A 153 0.79 -52.09 9.14
N PRO A 154 0.71 -52.20 7.80
CA PRO A 154 -0.34 -52.95 7.12
C PRO A 154 -0.16 -54.43 7.29
N VAL A 155 -1.26 -55.10 7.64
CA VAL A 155 -1.33 -56.57 7.84
C VAL A 155 -2.63 -57.06 7.26
N LEU A 156 -2.61 -58.11 6.44
CA LEU A 156 -3.83 -58.87 6.12
C LEU A 156 -4.14 -59.82 7.25
N ASP A 157 -5.35 -59.74 7.78
CA ASP A 157 -5.77 -60.54 8.93
C ASP A 157 -6.76 -61.64 8.52
N TYR A 158 -6.29 -62.87 8.55
CA TYR A 158 -7.12 -64.05 8.30
C TYR A 158 -7.50 -64.79 9.62
N GLY A 159 -7.61 -64.05 10.69
CA GLY A 159 -7.92 -64.57 12.01
C GLY A 159 -6.73 -65.19 12.71
N LYS A 160 -6.41 -66.46 12.43
CA LYS A 160 -5.25 -67.15 13.03
C LYS A 160 -3.93 -66.81 12.31
N VAL A 161 -3.97 -66.30 11.07
CA VAL A 161 -2.79 -65.98 10.24
C VAL A 161 -2.78 -64.50 9.93
N LYS A 162 -1.70 -63.83 10.25
CA LYS A 162 -1.43 -62.43 9.92
C LYS A 162 -0.30 -62.34 8.91
N ILE A 163 -0.57 -61.81 7.73
CA ILE A 163 0.39 -61.64 6.65
C ILE A 163 0.84 -60.19 6.59
N PRO A 164 2.10 -59.87 6.90
CA PRO A 164 2.63 -58.52 6.76
C PRO A 164 2.78 -58.14 5.28
N ILE A 165 2.17 -57.06 4.84
CA ILE A 165 2.21 -56.58 3.45
C ILE A 165 2.92 -55.23 3.31
N ALA A 166 3.69 -54.83 4.32
CA ALA A 166 4.36 -53.53 4.34
C ALA A 166 5.23 -53.30 3.10
N SER A 167 6.00 -54.28 2.66
CA SER A 167 6.88 -54.16 1.49
C SER A 167 6.10 -53.91 0.18
N PHE A 168 4.90 -54.52 0.05
CA PHE A 168 4.04 -54.27 -1.09
C PHE A 168 3.53 -52.83 -1.08
N ILE A 169 3.02 -52.37 0.06
CA ILE A 169 2.52 -50.98 0.20
C ILE A 169 3.66 -49.97 0.00
N GLU A 170 4.89 -50.26 0.43
CA GLU A 170 6.06 -49.41 0.17
C GLU A 170 6.32 -49.23 -1.33
N SER A 171 6.18 -50.29 -2.14
CA SER A 171 6.29 -50.18 -3.59
C SER A 171 5.23 -49.27 -4.18
N VAL A 172 3.95 -49.45 -3.79
CA VAL A 172 2.83 -48.60 -4.24
C VAL A 172 3.05 -47.16 -3.85
N LEU A 173 3.47 -46.89 -2.60
CA LEU A 173 3.75 -45.52 -2.15
C LEU A 173 4.86 -44.86 -2.98
N LYS A 174 5.94 -45.61 -3.32
CA LYS A 174 7.04 -45.13 -4.17
C LYS A 174 6.55 -44.78 -5.58
N GLU A 175 5.72 -45.61 -6.17
CA GLU A 175 5.16 -45.37 -7.52
C GLU A 175 4.26 -44.16 -7.56
N GLN A 176 3.48 -43.90 -6.50
CA GLN A 176 2.52 -42.79 -6.43
C GLN A 176 3.14 -41.48 -5.91
N GLN A 177 4.43 -41.41 -5.61
CA GLN A 177 5.10 -40.24 -5.04
C GLN A 177 4.84 -38.95 -5.83
N ASN A 178 4.93 -39.00 -7.15
CA ASN A 178 4.72 -37.83 -8.01
C ASN A 178 3.27 -37.29 -7.95
N LYS A 179 2.30 -38.20 -7.81
CA LYS A 179 0.89 -37.77 -7.64
C LYS A 179 0.72 -37.00 -6.33
N PHE A 180 1.28 -37.47 -5.22
CA PHE A 180 1.17 -36.82 -3.92
C PHE A 180 1.85 -35.46 -3.91
N THR A 181 3.04 -35.32 -4.44
CA THR A 181 3.77 -34.05 -4.50
C THR A 181 3.05 -33.03 -5.39
N THR A 182 2.51 -33.46 -6.52
CA THR A 182 1.72 -32.62 -7.42
C THR A 182 0.45 -32.11 -6.74
N VAL A 183 -0.28 -32.99 -6.01
CA VAL A 183 -1.48 -32.58 -5.26
C VAL A 183 -1.13 -31.53 -4.19
N ILE A 184 -0.02 -31.71 -3.45
CA ILE A 184 0.43 -30.74 -2.45
C ILE A 184 0.74 -29.40 -3.10
N ASP A 185 1.51 -29.38 -4.20
CA ASP A 185 1.86 -28.16 -4.90
C ASP A 185 0.62 -27.44 -5.46
N GLN A 186 -0.34 -28.17 -6.01
CA GLN A 186 -1.61 -27.62 -6.48
C GLN A 186 -2.45 -27.06 -5.34
N GLN A 187 -2.56 -27.75 -4.21
CA GLN A 187 -3.28 -27.28 -3.04
C GLN A 187 -2.67 -25.99 -2.48
N ILE A 188 -1.34 -25.94 -2.33
CA ILE A 188 -0.66 -24.73 -1.87
C ILE A 188 -0.91 -23.58 -2.85
N LYS A 189 -0.75 -23.80 -4.15
CA LYS A 189 -0.99 -22.78 -5.19
C LYS A 189 -2.43 -22.26 -5.19
N SER A 190 -3.43 -23.13 -4.98
CA SER A 190 -4.84 -22.75 -4.95
C SER A 190 -5.24 -21.98 -3.68
N GLN A 191 -4.68 -22.36 -2.53
CA GLN A 191 -5.02 -21.77 -1.23
C GLN A 191 -4.27 -20.44 -0.96
N PHE A 192 -3.09 -20.24 -1.57
CA PHE A 192 -2.24 -19.07 -1.32
C PHE A 192 -2.17 -18.14 -2.54
N ASN A 193 -3.32 -17.71 -3.02
CA ASN A 193 -3.40 -16.60 -3.98
C ASN A 193 -3.44 -15.26 -3.21
N LEU A 194 -2.35 -14.53 -3.23
CA LEU A 194 -2.23 -13.25 -2.52
C LEU A 194 -2.82 -12.07 -3.31
N GLN A 195 -3.05 -12.23 -4.61
CA GLN A 195 -3.44 -11.14 -5.50
C GLN A 195 -4.72 -10.41 -5.06
N PRO A 196 -5.83 -11.07 -4.67
CA PRO A 196 -7.04 -10.37 -4.25
C PRO A 196 -6.83 -9.46 -3.03
N GLN A 197 -6.06 -9.93 -2.04
CA GLN A 197 -5.75 -9.18 -0.83
C GLN A 197 -4.84 -7.99 -1.12
N LEU A 198 -3.87 -8.17 -2.01
CA LEU A 198 -2.98 -7.10 -2.44
C LEU A 198 -3.71 -6.06 -3.29
N VAL A 199 -4.67 -6.46 -4.13
CA VAL A 199 -5.56 -5.54 -4.87
C VAL A 199 -6.40 -4.70 -3.89
N MET A 200 -6.99 -5.32 -2.86
CA MET A 200 -7.73 -4.58 -1.83
C MET A 200 -6.82 -3.59 -1.09
N ALA A 201 -5.62 -4.02 -0.70
CA ALA A 201 -4.64 -3.16 -0.04
C ALA A 201 -4.22 -1.99 -0.94
N TRP A 202 -3.95 -2.25 -2.22
CA TRP A 202 -3.59 -1.24 -3.21
C TRP A 202 -4.69 -0.19 -3.38
N ASN A 203 -5.92 -0.63 -3.54
CA ASN A 203 -7.08 0.26 -3.69
C ASN A 203 -7.31 1.09 -2.43
N GLN A 204 -7.21 0.46 -1.24
CA GLN A 204 -7.33 1.18 0.02
C GLN A 204 -6.23 2.22 0.21
N PHE A 205 -4.99 1.87 -0.16
CA PHE A 205 -3.83 2.75 -0.08
C PHE A 205 -3.89 3.93 -1.06
N SER A 206 -4.60 3.75 -2.18
CA SER A 206 -4.80 4.78 -3.20
C SER A 206 -5.94 5.76 -2.88
N LYS A 207 -6.70 5.56 -1.80
CA LYS A 207 -7.74 6.50 -1.36
C LYS A 207 -7.14 7.70 -0.64
N PRO A 208 -7.69 8.90 -0.84
CA PRO A 208 -7.25 10.08 -0.10
C PRO A 208 -7.42 9.89 1.40
N ILE A 209 -6.40 10.23 2.17
CA ILE A 209 -6.36 10.13 3.63
C ILE A 209 -6.35 11.54 4.20
N ASN A 210 -7.28 11.85 5.13
CA ASN A 210 -7.21 13.12 5.86
C ASN A 210 -6.06 13.07 6.86
N VAL A 211 -5.09 13.97 6.72
CA VAL A 211 -3.88 14.05 7.55
C VAL A 211 -3.87 15.27 8.46
N SER A 212 -4.78 16.22 8.27
CA SER A 212 -5.03 17.34 9.17
C SER A 212 -6.47 17.78 9.07
N GLN A 213 -7.23 17.67 10.15
CA GLN A 213 -8.60 18.18 10.23
C GLN A 213 -8.61 19.71 10.32
N GLU A 214 -7.66 20.31 11.02
CA GLU A 214 -7.56 21.75 11.21
C GLU A 214 -7.44 22.50 9.88
N TYR A 215 -6.54 22.02 8.99
CA TYR A 215 -6.31 22.62 7.68
C TYR A 215 -7.05 21.89 6.56
N ASN A 216 -7.90 20.90 6.91
CA ASN A 216 -8.61 20.06 5.95
C ASN A 216 -7.67 19.49 4.87
N THR A 217 -6.58 18.89 5.31
CA THR A 217 -5.48 18.45 4.44
C THR A 217 -5.59 16.98 4.12
N TRP A 218 -5.42 16.65 2.84
CA TRP A 218 -5.56 15.31 2.29
C TRP A 218 -4.27 14.84 1.66
N LEU A 219 -3.83 13.64 1.99
CA LEU A 219 -2.73 12.94 1.34
C LEU A 219 -3.30 11.97 0.32
N LYS A 220 -2.88 12.09 -0.93
CA LYS A 220 -3.18 11.15 -2.01
C LYS A 220 -1.91 10.41 -2.40
N ILE A 221 -1.99 9.09 -2.42
CA ILE A 221 -0.91 8.20 -2.81
C ILE A 221 -1.27 7.52 -4.12
N SER A 222 -0.31 7.45 -5.02
CA SER A 222 -0.44 6.78 -6.31
C SER A 222 0.69 5.77 -6.45
N PRO A 223 0.49 4.50 -6.02
CA PRO A 223 1.48 3.45 -6.18
C PRO A 223 1.77 3.20 -7.66
N GLN A 224 3.02 2.85 -8.01
CA GLN A 224 3.47 2.69 -9.38
C GLN A 224 4.05 1.29 -9.62
N ASN A 225 5.25 1.03 -9.12
CA ASN A 225 5.96 -0.22 -9.31
C ASN A 225 6.10 -0.96 -7.99
N THR A 226 6.22 -2.27 -8.08
CA THR A 226 6.46 -3.13 -6.94
C THR A 226 7.70 -3.98 -7.15
N TYR A 227 8.39 -4.24 -6.06
CA TYR A 227 9.60 -5.06 -6.00
C TYR A 227 9.47 -6.05 -4.87
N MET A 228 10.15 -7.17 -4.97
CA MET A 228 10.17 -8.16 -3.89
C MET A 228 11.51 -8.89 -3.88
N THR A 229 12.07 -9.12 -2.68
CA THR A 229 13.20 -10.02 -2.53
C THR A 229 12.73 -11.47 -2.55
N PRO A 230 13.60 -12.44 -2.93
CA PRO A 230 13.25 -13.84 -2.80
C PRO A 230 12.78 -14.21 -1.39
N LEU A 231 11.82 -15.12 -1.31
CA LEU A 231 11.37 -15.66 -0.03
C LEU A 231 12.52 -16.39 0.68
N GLN A 232 12.67 -16.15 1.97
CA GLN A 232 13.69 -16.79 2.80
C GLN A 232 13.04 -17.45 4.01
N VAL A 233 13.37 -18.71 4.25
CA VAL A 233 12.96 -19.45 5.45
C VAL A 233 14.08 -19.32 6.48
N PHE A 234 13.81 -18.64 7.59
CA PHE A 234 14.79 -18.39 8.63
C PHE A 234 14.13 -18.33 10.01
N GLN A 235 14.65 -19.10 10.99
CA GLN A 235 14.16 -19.14 12.38
C GLN A 235 12.62 -19.28 12.48
N ASP A 236 12.07 -20.32 11.86
CA ASP A 236 10.63 -20.61 11.84
C ASP A 236 9.74 -19.47 11.30
N LYS A 237 10.30 -18.63 10.42
CA LYS A 237 9.59 -17.58 9.70
C LYS A 237 9.93 -17.60 8.23
N ILE A 238 8.96 -17.27 7.40
CA ILE A 238 9.19 -16.91 6.00
C ILE A 238 9.33 -15.41 5.94
N LYS A 239 10.45 -14.92 5.40
CA LYS A 239 10.79 -13.51 5.31
C LYS A 239 10.94 -13.08 3.87
N THR A 240 10.56 -11.84 3.58
CA THR A 240 10.83 -11.13 2.33
C THR A 240 10.79 -9.63 2.59
N THR A 241 11.32 -8.84 1.67
CA THR A 241 11.13 -7.40 1.66
C THR A 241 10.35 -7.01 0.41
N VAL A 242 9.28 -6.24 0.57
CA VAL A 242 8.49 -5.68 -0.52
C VAL A 242 8.86 -4.21 -0.66
N GLY A 243 9.20 -3.78 -1.86
CA GLY A 243 9.44 -2.39 -2.23
C GLY A 243 8.30 -1.84 -3.07
N ILE A 244 7.95 -0.58 -2.86
CA ILE A 244 6.90 0.12 -3.60
C ILE A 244 7.45 1.48 -4.02
N ASP A 245 7.42 1.76 -5.32
CA ASP A 245 7.57 3.10 -5.86
C ASP A 245 6.19 3.75 -5.90
N LEU A 246 6.10 5.01 -5.50
CA LEU A 246 4.85 5.73 -5.50
C LEU A 246 5.05 7.23 -5.75
N PHE A 247 3.99 7.91 -6.12
CA PHE A 247 3.88 9.36 -6.02
C PHE A 247 2.98 9.71 -4.85
N SER A 248 3.31 10.79 -4.14
CA SER A 248 2.44 11.35 -3.11
C SER A 248 2.18 12.82 -3.35
N GLU A 249 0.93 13.23 -3.13
CA GLU A 249 0.45 14.60 -3.31
C GLU A 249 -0.39 14.98 -2.09
N THR A 250 -0.16 16.17 -1.58
CA THR A 250 -0.93 16.74 -0.48
C THR A 250 -1.82 17.86 -1.01
N PHE A 251 -3.09 17.84 -0.64
CA PHE A 251 -4.10 18.84 -1.02
C PHE A 251 -4.67 19.51 0.23
N VAL A 252 -4.61 20.83 0.26
CA VAL A 252 -5.21 21.62 1.36
C VAL A 252 -6.60 22.09 0.91
N GLY A 253 -7.59 21.90 1.76
CA GLY A 253 -8.99 22.30 1.55
C GLY A 253 -9.83 21.17 0.97
N LYS A 254 -10.05 21.15 -0.34
CA LYS A 254 -10.92 20.16 -0.99
C LYS A 254 -10.26 18.79 -1.11
N MET A 255 -10.99 17.75 -0.70
CA MET A 255 -10.56 16.37 -0.93
C MET A 255 -10.36 16.11 -2.43
N PRO A 256 -9.18 15.59 -2.85
CA PRO A 256 -8.95 15.23 -4.23
C PRO A 256 -9.83 14.05 -4.64
N LEU A 257 -10.12 13.93 -5.94
CA LEU A 257 -10.83 12.76 -6.46
C LEU A 257 -10.04 11.49 -6.14
N PRO A 258 -10.70 10.44 -5.63
CA PRO A 258 -10.06 9.16 -5.40
C PRO A 258 -9.58 8.56 -6.72
N THR A 259 -8.49 7.82 -6.66
CA THR A 259 -8.05 7.01 -7.79
C THR A 259 -9.09 5.90 -8.03
N LYS A 260 -9.38 5.62 -9.29
CA LYS A 260 -10.31 4.52 -9.64
C LYS A 260 -9.73 3.19 -9.15
N ASP A 261 -10.55 2.38 -8.52
CA ASP A 261 -10.16 1.06 -8.06
C ASP A 261 -9.68 0.19 -9.23
N VAL A 262 -8.58 -0.52 -9.02
CA VAL A 262 -8.03 -1.47 -9.98
C VAL A 262 -8.49 -2.88 -9.65
N THR A 263 -8.57 -3.72 -10.68
CA THR A 263 -8.90 -5.16 -10.54
C THR A 263 -7.65 -6.04 -10.48
N SER A 264 -6.49 -5.50 -10.84
CA SER A 264 -5.19 -6.16 -10.76
C SER A 264 -4.11 -5.16 -10.41
N ILE A 265 -3.04 -5.61 -9.78
CA ILE A 265 -1.86 -4.81 -9.49
C ILE A 265 -0.71 -5.20 -10.41
N PRO A 266 0.28 -4.31 -10.62
CA PRO A 266 1.45 -4.61 -11.42
C PRO A 266 2.21 -5.84 -10.89
N ASN A 267 2.78 -6.62 -11.79
CA ASN A 267 3.72 -7.65 -11.46
C ASN A 267 4.93 -7.04 -10.72
N PHE A 268 5.40 -7.71 -9.69
CA PHE A 268 6.60 -7.23 -9.02
C PHE A 268 7.87 -7.63 -9.79
N VAL A 269 8.89 -6.80 -9.63
CA VAL A 269 10.23 -7.10 -10.12
C VAL A 269 11.03 -7.74 -8.98
N VAL A 270 11.62 -8.91 -9.24
CA VAL A 270 12.49 -9.58 -8.27
C VAL A 270 13.79 -8.79 -8.13
N LYS A 271 14.13 -8.43 -6.90
CA LYS A 271 15.39 -7.79 -6.52
C LYS A 271 16.13 -8.71 -5.53
N PRO A 272 17.42 -9.01 -5.73
CA PRO A 272 18.17 -9.88 -4.81
C PRO A 272 18.22 -9.29 -3.40
N ASP A 273 18.26 -7.96 -3.30
CA ASP A 273 18.25 -7.20 -2.06
C ASP A 273 17.47 -5.89 -2.25
N LEU A 274 16.85 -5.42 -1.16
CA LEU A 274 16.20 -4.13 -1.05
C LEU A 274 16.64 -3.48 0.26
N GLN A 275 17.31 -2.33 0.15
CA GLN A 275 17.66 -1.53 1.32
C GLN A 275 16.41 -1.12 2.07
N ASN A 276 16.50 -1.08 3.39
CA ASN A 276 15.38 -0.65 4.23
C ASN A 276 15.24 0.89 4.14
N ILE A 277 14.43 1.35 3.20
CA ILE A 277 14.25 2.77 2.86
C ILE A 277 12.79 3.16 3.12
N PHE A 278 12.61 4.29 3.78
CA PHE A 278 11.37 5.02 3.83
C PHE A 278 11.63 6.45 3.35
N ASN A 279 11.53 6.67 2.06
CA ASN A 279 11.67 8.00 1.45
C ASN A 279 10.31 8.42 0.89
N LEU A 280 9.64 9.33 1.59
CA LEU A 280 8.38 9.92 1.16
C LEU A 280 8.61 11.39 0.81
N GLN A 281 8.47 11.71 -0.47
CA GLN A 281 8.50 13.07 -1.00
C GLN A 281 7.12 13.41 -1.52
N THR A 282 6.54 14.49 -1.04
CA THR A 282 5.19 14.90 -1.43
C THR A 282 5.20 16.28 -2.09
N THR A 283 4.33 16.45 -3.08
CA THR A 283 4.04 17.76 -3.67
C THR A 283 2.82 18.33 -2.96
N ALA A 284 2.94 19.51 -2.34
CA ALA A 284 1.81 20.17 -1.69
C ALA A 284 1.08 21.10 -2.68
N ASN A 285 -0.23 20.92 -2.76
CA ASN A 285 -1.13 21.73 -3.59
C ASN A 285 -2.07 22.55 -2.67
N ILE A 286 -1.92 23.86 -2.70
CA ILE A 286 -2.75 24.80 -1.94
C ILE A 286 -3.32 25.83 -2.93
N SER A 287 -4.63 25.91 -3.03
CA SER A 287 -5.26 26.98 -3.84
C SER A 287 -5.14 28.33 -3.16
N PHE A 288 -5.13 29.43 -3.92
CA PHE A 288 -5.13 30.77 -3.35
C PHE A 288 -6.39 31.07 -2.51
N ASP A 289 -7.50 30.45 -2.85
CA ASP A 289 -8.75 30.57 -2.05
C ASP A 289 -8.58 29.90 -0.68
N GLU A 290 -7.97 28.71 -0.60
CA GLU A 290 -7.70 28.06 0.68
C GLU A 290 -6.61 28.80 1.47
N ALA A 291 -5.57 29.30 0.81
CA ALA A 291 -4.57 30.14 1.46
C ALA A 291 -5.22 31.42 2.04
N THR A 292 -6.15 32.03 1.30
CA THR A 292 -6.94 33.19 1.77
C THR A 292 -7.77 32.82 2.99
N LYS A 293 -8.46 31.69 2.95
CA LYS A 293 -9.29 31.20 4.06
C LYS A 293 -8.46 30.94 5.33
N ILE A 294 -7.33 30.29 5.20
CA ILE A 294 -6.39 30.05 6.32
C ILE A 294 -5.88 31.39 6.88
N ALA A 295 -5.46 32.32 6.00
CA ALA A 295 -4.99 33.61 6.43
C ALA A 295 -6.08 34.41 7.18
N ARG A 296 -7.34 34.37 6.72
CA ARG A 296 -8.47 34.97 7.41
C ARG A 296 -8.72 34.33 8.77
N GLN A 297 -8.69 33.00 8.88
CA GLN A 297 -8.86 32.30 10.16
C GLN A 297 -7.78 32.71 11.18
N GLN A 298 -6.55 32.93 10.72
CA GLN A 298 -5.45 33.28 11.60
C GLN A 298 -5.41 34.77 11.99
N PHE A 299 -5.78 35.67 11.10
CA PHE A 299 -5.50 37.11 11.25
C PHE A 299 -6.69 38.00 11.24
N LEU A 300 -7.87 37.62 10.74
CA LEU A 300 -9.03 38.46 10.70
C LEU A 300 -9.41 38.95 12.09
N ASN A 301 -9.68 40.24 12.24
CA ASN A 301 -10.00 40.93 13.49
C ASN A 301 -8.86 40.98 14.53
N LYS A 302 -7.69 40.47 14.25
CA LYS A 302 -6.52 40.60 15.14
C LYS A 302 -5.96 42.02 15.10
N GLU A 303 -5.48 42.45 16.25
CA GLU A 303 -4.86 43.76 16.46
C GLU A 303 -3.36 43.62 16.59
N PHE A 304 -2.62 44.50 15.96
CA PHE A 304 -1.16 44.54 15.99
C PHE A 304 -0.70 45.93 16.44
N PRO A 305 0.19 46.04 17.45
CA PRO A 305 0.71 47.32 17.91
C PRO A 305 1.67 47.92 16.84
N LEU A 306 1.47 49.20 16.52
CA LEU A 306 2.36 49.94 15.62
C LEU A 306 3.64 50.39 16.32
N ASN A 307 3.55 51.37 17.17
CA ASN A 307 4.65 52.00 17.93
C ASN A 307 4.42 52.00 19.43
N SER A 308 3.21 51.82 19.89
CA SER A 308 2.82 51.67 21.26
C SER A 308 1.59 50.77 21.38
N GLU A 309 1.31 50.28 22.58
CA GLU A 309 0.10 49.50 22.84
C GLU A 309 -1.22 50.28 22.62
N LYS A 310 -1.14 51.62 22.68
CA LYS A 310 -2.28 52.50 22.44
C LYS A 310 -2.56 52.74 20.97
N ASN A 311 -1.58 52.49 20.09
CA ASN A 311 -1.70 52.73 18.65
C ASN A 311 -1.60 51.41 17.90
N LYS A 312 -2.75 50.78 17.63
CA LYS A 312 -2.88 49.47 17.01
C LYS A 312 -3.53 49.59 15.64
N VAL A 313 -3.23 48.61 14.79
CA VAL A 313 -3.98 48.33 13.55
C VAL A 313 -4.73 47.03 13.71
N LYS A 314 -5.99 47.02 13.27
CA LYS A 314 -6.85 45.85 13.19
C LYS A 314 -6.89 45.36 11.74
N VAL A 315 -6.85 44.05 11.56
CA VAL A 315 -7.00 43.41 10.24
C VAL A 315 -8.48 43.27 9.93
N ASP A 316 -8.92 43.90 8.84
CA ASP A 316 -10.32 43.95 8.39
C ASP A 316 -10.63 42.91 7.34
N ASP A 317 -9.68 42.66 6.46
CA ASP A 317 -9.78 41.61 5.42
C ASP A 317 -8.40 41.17 4.93
N ILE A 318 -8.31 39.94 4.44
CA ILE A 318 -7.11 39.39 3.83
C ILE A 318 -7.47 38.66 2.56
N LYS A 319 -6.65 38.82 1.53
CA LYS A 319 -6.73 38.08 0.27
C LYS A 319 -5.34 37.64 -0.15
N VAL A 320 -5.20 36.38 -0.56
CA VAL A 320 -3.96 35.81 -1.09
C VAL A 320 -4.15 35.48 -2.56
N TYR A 321 -3.20 35.88 -3.40
CA TYR A 321 -3.23 35.59 -4.83
C TYR A 321 -1.80 35.52 -5.44
N GLY A 322 -1.69 34.98 -6.63
CA GLY A 322 -0.41 34.89 -7.35
C GLY A 322 -0.18 36.07 -8.30
N GLU A 323 1.03 36.56 -8.35
CA GLU A 323 1.49 37.51 -9.37
C GLU A 323 2.85 37.06 -9.91
N LYS A 324 2.86 36.49 -11.12
CA LYS A 324 4.05 35.83 -11.73
C LYS A 324 4.56 34.72 -10.79
N GLU A 325 5.82 34.82 -10.33
CA GLU A 325 6.46 33.85 -9.42
C GLU A 325 6.28 34.19 -7.93
N ASN A 326 5.51 35.26 -7.62
CA ASN A 326 5.33 35.73 -6.27
C ASN A 326 3.92 35.42 -5.76
N ILE A 327 3.82 35.29 -4.45
CA ILE A 327 2.56 35.34 -3.71
C ILE A 327 2.37 36.77 -3.25
N VAL A 328 1.17 37.30 -3.41
CA VAL A 328 0.73 38.60 -2.88
C VAL A 328 -0.27 38.36 -1.78
N ILE A 329 -0.03 38.94 -0.62
CA ILE A 329 -0.97 39.01 0.50
C ILE A 329 -1.45 40.45 0.57
N GLU A 330 -2.73 40.65 0.23
CA GLU A 330 -3.45 41.95 0.35
C GLU A 330 -4.15 41.95 1.70
N VAL A 331 -3.84 42.94 2.53
CA VAL A 331 -4.40 43.09 3.88
C VAL A 331 -5.06 44.44 4.02
N LYS A 332 -6.35 44.47 4.24
CA LYS A 332 -7.06 45.70 4.62
C LYS A 332 -6.94 45.90 6.12
N ILE A 333 -6.50 47.09 6.50
CA ILE A 333 -6.25 47.48 7.89
C ILE A 333 -7.00 48.76 8.26
N GLN A 334 -7.40 48.86 9.53
CA GLN A 334 -7.99 50.04 10.11
C GLN A 334 -7.46 50.30 11.52
N GLY A 335 -7.59 51.53 12.01
CA GLY A 335 -7.13 51.98 13.33
C GLY A 335 -6.07 53.07 13.24
N GLY A 336 -4.91 52.87 13.89
CA GLY A 336 -3.82 53.86 13.86
C GLY A 336 -3.32 54.18 12.44
N VAL A 337 -3.41 53.22 11.51
CA VAL A 337 -3.29 53.41 10.07
C VAL A 337 -4.45 52.72 9.39
N THR A 338 -5.08 53.43 8.44
CA THR A 338 -6.19 52.88 7.64
C THR A 338 -5.76 52.84 6.17
N GLY A 339 -5.87 51.66 5.57
CA GLY A 339 -5.47 51.46 4.16
C GLY A 339 -5.40 50.00 3.75
N THR A 340 -4.70 49.73 2.63
CA THR A 340 -4.48 48.40 2.14
C THR A 340 -2.97 48.14 2.01
N ALA A 341 -2.46 47.17 2.76
CA ALA A 341 -1.09 46.70 2.68
C ALA A 341 -0.99 45.57 1.64
N PHE A 342 0.03 45.61 0.83
CA PHE A 342 0.39 44.56 -0.13
C PHE A 342 1.76 44.04 0.24
N ILE A 343 1.81 42.75 0.55
CA ILE A 343 3.04 42.04 0.86
C ILE A 343 3.28 41.06 -0.26
N LYS A 344 4.35 41.24 -1.00
CA LYS A 344 4.72 40.40 -2.13
C LYS A 344 6.00 39.68 -1.82
N GLY A 345 6.07 38.36 -2.07
CA GLY A 345 7.28 37.61 -1.81
C GLY A 345 7.29 36.26 -2.54
N LYS A 346 8.46 35.62 -2.57
CA LYS A 346 8.62 34.27 -3.11
C LYS A 346 8.36 33.26 -2.00
N PRO A 347 7.53 32.23 -2.26
CA PRO A 347 7.37 31.14 -1.30
C PRO A 347 8.67 30.32 -1.20
N ALA A 348 9.07 29.98 0.02
CA ALA A 348 10.20 29.12 0.31
C ALA A 348 9.87 28.20 1.48
N TYR A 349 10.45 27.01 1.49
CA TYR A 349 10.36 26.08 2.61
C TYR A 349 11.46 26.33 3.62
N ASP A 350 11.08 26.68 4.83
CA ASP A 350 11.97 26.78 5.98
C ASP A 350 12.15 25.39 6.59
N VAL A 351 13.30 24.78 6.35
CA VAL A 351 13.62 23.42 6.81
C VAL A 351 13.69 23.33 8.33
N GLN A 352 14.14 24.39 9.01
CA GLN A 352 14.27 24.38 10.48
C GLN A 352 12.92 24.58 11.17
N GLY A 353 12.10 25.47 10.64
CA GLY A 353 10.79 25.78 11.17
C GLY A 353 9.68 24.83 10.66
N HIS A 354 9.96 23.92 9.71
CA HIS A 354 8.97 23.06 9.04
C HIS A 354 7.74 23.84 8.57
N LYS A 355 7.96 24.96 7.87
CA LYS A 355 6.90 25.86 7.43
C LYS A 355 7.19 26.47 6.06
N ILE A 356 6.14 26.86 5.35
CA ILE A 356 6.27 27.71 4.14
C ILE A 356 6.28 29.17 4.59
N VAL A 357 7.31 29.88 4.22
CA VAL A 357 7.49 31.30 4.49
C VAL A 357 7.58 32.09 3.19
N LEU A 358 7.44 33.41 3.25
CA LEU A 358 7.76 34.29 2.13
C LEU A 358 9.16 34.86 2.32
N THR A 359 9.95 34.81 1.24
CA THR A 359 11.29 35.41 1.17
C THR A 359 11.34 36.50 0.12
N GLN A 360 12.37 37.32 0.13
CA GLN A 360 12.52 38.45 -0.80
C GLN A 360 11.27 39.34 -0.81
N THR A 361 10.79 39.64 0.40
CA THR A 361 9.53 40.35 0.57
C THR A 361 9.64 41.81 0.20
N ASP A 362 8.64 42.28 -0.56
CA ASP A 362 8.37 43.70 -0.85
C ASP A 362 7.06 44.11 -0.16
N PHE A 363 7.06 45.29 0.40
CA PHE A 363 5.92 45.83 1.14
C PHE A 363 5.46 47.17 0.55
N ASN A 364 4.18 47.27 0.22
CA ASN A 364 3.57 48.50 -0.24
C ASN A 364 2.29 48.79 0.54
N LEU A 365 2.18 49.99 1.10
CA LEU A 365 0.97 50.44 1.82
C LEU A 365 0.29 51.58 1.09
N LYS A 366 -0.93 51.35 0.60
CA LYS A 366 -1.79 52.38 0.02
C LYS A 366 -2.67 52.96 1.12
N THR A 367 -2.40 54.21 1.52
CA THR A 367 -3.19 54.95 2.49
C THR A 367 -3.72 56.25 1.90
N LYS A 368 -4.86 56.75 2.39
CA LYS A 368 -5.45 58.02 1.96
C LYS A 368 -4.81 59.25 2.64
N ASN A 369 -4.08 59.09 3.76
CA ASN A 369 -3.56 60.21 4.56
C ASN A 369 -2.06 60.33 4.45
N PHE A 370 -1.55 61.50 4.05
CA PHE A 370 -0.14 61.80 3.86
C PHE A 370 0.71 61.65 5.14
N PHE A 371 0.16 62.03 6.31
CA PHE A 371 0.81 61.91 7.61
C PHE A 371 1.06 60.45 8.07
N GLN A 372 0.40 59.48 7.47
CA GLN A 372 0.58 58.06 7.79
C GLN A 372 1.79 57.46 7.09
N LYS A 373 2.40 58.14 6.09
CA LYS A 373 3.59 57.65 5.39
C LYS A 373 4.82 57.47 6.28
N ALA A 374 5.00 58.35 7.28
CA ALA A 374 6.12 58.20 8.23
C ALA A 374 6.01 56.97 9.12
N LEU A 375 4.79 56.51 9.44
CA LEU A 375 4.53 55.30 10.19
C LEU A 375 4.71 54.03 9.33
N THR A 376 4.65 54.18 8.01
CA THR A 376 4.76 53.10 7.04
C THR A 376 6.10 52.38 7.16
N VAL A 377 7.21 53.12 7.33
CA VAL A 377 8.59 52.56 7.41
C VAL A 377 8.78 51.68 8.65
N LEU A 378 8.27 52.14 9.81
CA LEU A 378 8.32 51.39 11.06
C LEU A 378 7.43 50.13 11.01
N PHE A 379 6.27 50.28 10.37
CA PHE A 379 5.31 49.19 10.17
C PHE A 379 5.85 48.13 9.20
N GLU A 380 6.48 48.57 8.08
CA GLU A 380 7.11 47.70 7.10
C GLU A 380 8.14 46.76 7.76
N GLY A 381 9.07 47.30 8.55
CA GLY A 381 10.10 46.48 9.19
C GLY A 381 9.55 45.42 10.15
N LYS A 382 8.47 45.75 10.90
CA LYS A 382 7.79 44.80 11.79
C LYS A 382 7.04 43.73 11.02
N ILE A 383 6.28 44.12 10.01
CA ILE A 383 5.50 43.18 9.18
C ILE A 383 6.43 42.27 8.41
N ARG A 384 7.52 42.81 7.83
CA ARG A 384 8.51 42.01 7.13
C ARG A 384 9.12 40.93 8.05
N LYS A 385 9.59 41.33 9.24
CA LYS A 385 10.13 40.40 10.23
C LYS A 385 9.12 39.33 10.62
N MET A 386 7.89 39.75 10.84
CA MET A 386 6.78 38.86 11.24
C MET A 386 6.49 37.80 10.15
N ILE A 387 6.42 38.22 8.88
CA ILE A 387 6.11 37.33 7.75
C ILE A 387 7.30 36.43 7.36
N GLU A 388 8.52 36.97 7.41
CA GLU A 388 9.70 36.20 7.02
C GLU A 388 10.16 35.22 8.13
N LYS A 389 9.93 35.55 9.42
CA LYS A 389 10.47 34.80 10.56
C LYS A 389 9.42 34.17 11.46
N ASP A 390 8.37 34.93 11.83
CA ASP A 390 7.47 34.53 12.89
C ASP A 390 6.24 33.76 12.36
N TYR A 391 5.78 34.07 11.17
CA TYR A 391 4.62 33.45 10.56
C TYR A 391 4.98 32.66 9.31
N GLY A 392 4.23 31.58 9.09
CA GLY A 392 4.33 30.74 7.93
C GLY A 392 3.21 29.71 7.97
N ILE A 393 3.02 28.98 6.89
CA ILE A 393 2.11 27.83 6.88
C ILE A 393 2.84 26.65 7.55
N PRO A 394 2.42 26.22 8.75
CA PRO A 394 3.11 25.12 9.44
C PRO A 394 2.85 23.80 8.73
N LEU A 395 3.90 23.05 8.44
CA LEU A 395 3.81 21.75 7.79
C LEU A 395 4.16 20.58 8.71
N MET A 396 4.73 20.84 9.89
CA MET A 396 5.17 19.80 10.83
C MET A 396 4.06 18.80 11.18
N ASP A 397 2.86 19.30 11.49
CA ASP A 397 1.72 18.45 11.84
C ASP A 397 1.23 17.64 10.62
N ILE A 398 1.29 18.23 9.44
CA ILE A 398 0.94 17.56 8.18
C ILE A 398 1.97 16.47 7.88
N GLU A 399 3.25 16.75 8.03
CA GLU A 399 4.35 15.79 7.84
C GLU A 399 4.23 14.60 8.82
N ASN A 400 4.05 14.88 10.10
CA ASN A 400 3.92 13.87 11.15
C ASN A 400 2.64 13.04 10.99
N SER A 401 1.52 13.67 10.70
CA SER A 401 0.25 12.98 10.48
C SER A 401 0.26 12.16 9.20
N SER A 402 0.89 12.64 8.13
CA SER A 402 1.09 11.88 6.90
C SER A 402 1.91 10.63 7.15
N LYS A 403 3.03 10.76 7.87
CA LYS A 403 3.88 9.63 8.27
C LYS A 403 3.12 8.63 9.13
N LYS A 404 2.39 9.10 10.13
CA LYS A 404 1.57 8.25 11.02
C LYS A 404 0.48 7.51 10.23
N SER A 405 -0.29 8.20 9.40
CA SER A 405 -1.38 7.62 8.61
C SER A 405 -0.87 6.57 7.62
N LEU A 406 0.30 6.80 7.02
CA LEU A 406 0.96 5.81 6.17
C LEU A 406 1.36 4.57 6.97
N MET A 407 2.01 4.75 8.12
CA MET A 407 2.40 3.64 8.99
C MET A 407 1.19 2.82 9.44
N GLU A 408 0.11 3.48 9.85
CA GLU A 408 -1.14 2.82 10.22
C GLU A 408 -1.76 2.06 9.04
N SER A 409 -1.69 2.61 7.83
CA SER A 409 -2.15 1.94 6.61
C SER A 409 -1.33 0.69 6.29
N PHE A 410 -0.02 0.70 6.50
CA PHE A 410 0.83 -0.47 6.32
C PHE A 410 0.69 -1.50 7.44
N ASN A 411 0.35 -1.07 8.65
CA ASN A 411 0.18 -1.95 9.82
C ASN A 411 -1.24 -2.54 9.91
N LYS A 412 -2.16 -2.19 9.02
CA LYS A 412 -3.48 -2.80 8.97
C LYS A 412 -3.36 -4.28 8.61
N GLU A 413 -4.15 -5.09 9.25
CA GLU A 413 -4.27 -6.52 8.98
C GLU A 413 -5.06 -6.71 7.67
N TYR A 414 -4.35 -6.78 6.53
CA TYR A 414 -4.95 -7.00 5.21
C TYR A 414 -5.40 -8.44 4.97
N TYR A 415 -4.91 -9.34 5.79
CA TYR A 415 -5.35 -10.72 5.90
C TYR A 415 -5.55 -11.02 7.37
N LYS A 416 -6.57 -11.78 7.76
CA LYS A 416 -6.90 -12.09 9.18
C LYS A 416 -5.71 -12.53 10.04
N ARG A 417 -4.52 -12.73 9.45
CA ARG A 417 -3.31 -13.25 10.10
C ARG A 417 -1.99 -12.76 9.51
N LEU A 418 -2.01 -11.89 8.50
CA LEU A 418 -0.79 -11.35 7.88
C LEU A 418 -0.50 -9.98 8.50
N LYS A 419 0.31 -9.96 9.55
CA LYS A 419 0.79 -8.71 10.15
C LYS A 419 1.98 -8.20 9.37
N MET A 420 1.81 -7.11 8.64
CA MET A 420 2.93 -6.30 8.20
C MET A 420 3.37 -5.44 9.38
N GLN A 421 4.60 -5.64 9.87
CA GLN A 421 5.18 -4.77 10.88
C GLN A 421 6.18 -3.83 10.18
N SER A 422 5.79 -2.60 9.93
CA SER A 422 6.72 -1.56 9.54
C SER A 422 7.37 -0.96 10.80
N LYS A 423 8.67 -1.14 10.97
CA LYS A 423 9.47 -0.31 11.87
C LYS A 423 10.01 0.86 11.05
N VAL A 424 9.42 2.02 11.20
CA VAL A 424 10.01 3.26 10.68
C VAL A 424 11.09 3.68 11.67
N PHE A 425 12.33 3.58 11.25
CA PHE A 425 13.43 4.25 11.96
C PHE A 425 13.23 5.75 11.82
N GLY A 426 13.39 6.48 12.93
CA GLY A 426 13.34 7.94 12.92
C GLY A 426 14.33 8.53 11.91
N PRO A 427 14.25 9.83 11.57
CA PRO A 427 15.12 10.46 10.59
C PRO A 427 16.57 10.30 11.07
N GLY A 428 17.26 9.32 10.49
CA GLY A 428 18.69 9.29 10.51
C GLY A 428 19.13 10.46 9.63
N CYS A 429 19.78 11.44 10.24
CA CYS A 429 20.48 12.48 9.53
C CYS A 429 21.39 11.83 8.49
N ALA A 430 21.01 11.90 7.21
CA ALA A 430 21.97 11.76 6.13
C ALA A 430 22.87 13.00 6.23
N LYS A 431 24.12 12.78 6.61
CA LYS A 431 25.21 13.77 6.47
C LYS A 431 25.51 13.97 5.00
#